data_3c72bbbea51833f16a692dbe2e67c4e7
#
_entry.id   3c72bbbea51833f16a692dbe2e67c4e7
#
_cell.length_a   1.000
_cell.length_b   1.000
_cell.length_c   1.000
_cell.angle_alpha   90.00
_cell.angle_beta   90.00
_cell.angle_gamma   90.00
#
_symmetry.space_group_name_H-M   'P 1'
#
loop_
_entity.id
_entity.type
_entity.pdbx_description
1 polymer ?
#
loop_
_entity_poly.entity_id
_entity_poly.type
_entity_poly.pdbx_seq_one_letter_code
_entity_poly.pdbx_strand_id
1 'polypeptide(L)'
;TLFPYTTLFRSYVESYETLPQNIVLGSETASTVSSRGVYKFPVQKGASVMYDDHQCSGYDVECCSWSNLPDEDFALADDYDWTIGQFVWTGFDYLGEPSPYSTDSWPSHSSVFGIIDLASLPKDRFYLYRSLWNKQANTLHVLPHWTWPGREGENTPVFVYTSYPSAELFVNGKSYGKQRKLTA
;
A
#
# COMPACT_ATOMS: atom_id res chain seq x y z
N THR A 1 18.06 -16.46 -2.39
CA THR A 1 16.91 -17.36 -2.61
C THR A 1 15.68 -16.50 -2.81
N LEU A 2 14.94 -16.76 -3.88
CA LEU A 2 13.69 -16.09 -4.21
C LEU A 2 12.56 -16.82 -3.53
N PHE A 3 11.78 -16.13 -2.73
CA PHE A 3 10.57 -16.69 -2.12
C PHE A 3 9.34 -16.08 -2.75
N PRO A 4 8.52 -16.86 -3.41
CA PRO A 4 7.15 -16.48 -3.70
C PRO A 4 6.27 -16.90 -2.53
N TYR A 5 5.47 -15.95 -2.06
CA TYR A 5 4.28 -16.16 -1.22
C TYR A 5 4.42 -16.80 0.16
N THR A 6 3.76 -16.17 1.07
CA THR A 6 3.31 -16.55 2.42
C THR A 6 4.16 -16.09 3.60
N THR A 7 3.50 -15.32 4.47
CA THR A 7 4.02 -14.86 5.77
C THR A 7 5.45 -14.30 5.68
N LEU A 8 5.57 -13.18 5.01
CA LEU A 8 6.85 -12.54 4.65
C LEU A 8 7.81 -12.47 5.85
N PHE A 9 7.33 -12.01 6.98
CA PHE A 9 8.15 -11.87 8.19
C PHE A 9 8.85 -13.17 8.59
N ARG A 10 8.09 -14.26 8.64
CA ARG A 10 8.63 -15.57 9.03
C ARG A 10 9.61 -16.10 7.98
N SER A 11 9.31 -15.90 6.72
CA SER A 11 10.16 -16.36 5.61
C SER A 11 11.48 -15.59 5.54
N TYR A 12 11.52 -14.31 5.87
CA TYR A 12 12.75 -13.53 5.91
C TYR A 12 13.69 -14.01 7.02
N VAL A 13 13.18 -14.14 8.25
CA VAL A 13 13.98 -14.63 9.40
C VAL A 13 14.45 -16.06 9.16
N GLU A 14 13.55 -16.95 8.73
CA GLU A 14 13.91 -18.35 8.43
C GLU A 14 14.97 -18.44 7.33
N SER A 15 14.88 -17.61 6.31
CA SER A 15 15.88 -17.57 5.24
C SER A 15 17.22 -17.07 5.73
N TYR A 16 17.24 -16.04 6.56
CA TYR A 16 18.45 -15.52 7.15
C TYR A 16 19.15 -16.56 8.04
N GLU A 17 18.38 -17.30 8.84
CA GLU A 17 18.89 -18.31 9.77
C GLU A 17 19.37 -19.60 9.08
N THR A 18 18.73 -19.97 7.97
CA THR A 18 18.97 -21.27 7.32
C THR A 18 19.89 -21.19 6.11
N LEU A 19 19.98 -20.03 5.46
CA LEU A 19 20.77 -19.89 4.25
C LEU A 19 22.14 -19.28 4.52
N PRO A 20 23.21 -19.80 3.87
CA PRO A 20 24.59 -19.38 4.16
C PRO A 20 24.90 -17.94 3.72
N GLN A 21 24.07 -17.32 2.90
CA GLN A 21 24.27 -15.96 2.40
C GLN A 21 24.09 -14.88 3.46
N ASN A 22 23.27 -15.13 4.47
CA ASN A 22 22.95 -14.19 5.55
C ASN A 22 22.47 -12.79 5.07
N ILE A 23 21.89 -12.74 3.88
CA ILE A 23 21.25 -11.57 3.29
C ILE A 23 19.95 -11.98 2.61
N VAL A 24 18.93 -11.13 2.67
CA VAL A 24 17.61 -11.39 2.09
C VAL A 24 17.16 -10.22 1.20
N LEU A 25 16.66 -10.55 0.02
CA LEU A 25 16.04 -9.63 -0.91
C LEU A 25 14.60 -10.08 -1.15
N GLY A 26 13.63 -9.20 -0.92
CA GLY A 26 12.25 -9.41 -1.30
C GLY A 26 12.08 -9.29 -2.82
N SER A 27 11.96 -10.42 -3.51
CA SER A 27 11.86 -10.43 -4.97
C SER A 27 10.46 -10.10 -5.48
N GLU A 28 9.45 -10.21 -4.61
CA GLU A 28 8.05 -9.87 -4.88
C GLU A 28 7.37 -9.62 -3.53
N THR A 29 7.01 -8.38 -3.26
CA THR A 29 6.47 -7.97 -1.97
C THR A 29 5.17 -7.21 -2.11
N ALA A 30 4.45 -7.09 -1.01
CA ALA A 30 3.22 -6.37 -0.79
C ALA A 30 2.00 -6.94 -1.52
N SER A 31 1.95 -7.08 -2.83
CA SER A 31 0.73 -7.47 -3.59
C SER A 31 -0.56 -6.85 -3.01
N THR A 32 -0.46 -5.60 -2.59
CA THR A 32 -1.56 -4.82 -2.03
C THR A 32 -2.48 -4.38 -3.16
N VAL A 33 -3.76 -4.39 -2.92
CA VAL A 33 -4.78 -4.03 -3.93
C VAL A 33 -5.33 -2.64 -3.68
N SER A 34 -5.50 -1.85 -4.73
CA SER A 34 -6.14 -0.53 -4.65
C SER A 34 -6.66 -0.05 -6.01
N SER A 35 -7.78 0.64 -6.01
CA SER A 35 -8.31 1.35 -7.18
C SER A 35 -8.12 2.84 -6.99
N ARG A 36 -7.57 3.53 -8.00
CA ARG A 36 -7.27 4.95 -7.91
C ARG A 36 -8.52 5.80 -7.66
N GLY A 37 -8.50 6.60 -6.59
CA GLY A 37 -9.57 7.53 -6.23
C GLY A 37 -10.84 6.88 -5.67
N VAL A 38 -10.81 5.57 -5.39
CA VAL A 38 -11.91 4.85 -4.74
C VAL A 38 -11.57 4.65 -3.27
N TYR A 39 -12.52 4.93 -2.39
CA TYR A 39 -12.33 4.75 -0.96
C TYR A 39 -13.54 4.07 -0.34
N LYS A 40 -13.30 3.06 0.46
CA LYS A 40 -14.34 2.25 1.10
C LYS A 40 -14.40 2.54 2.59
N PHE A 41 -15.61 2.52 3.14
CA PHE A 41 -15.88 2.80 4.55
C PHE A 41 -16.76 1.71 5.17
N PRO A 42 -16.53 1.34 6.43
CA PRO A 42 -15.42 1.78 7.27
C PRO A 42 -14.08 1.28 6.74
N VAL A 43 -12.99 2.00 7.03
CA VAL A 43 -11.64 1.55 6.65
C VAL A 43 -11.30 0.28 7.46
N GLN A 44 -10.97 -0.79 6.74
CA GLN A 44 -10.61 -2.09 7.33
C GLN A 44 -9.18 -2.44 6.92
N LYS A 45 -8.32 -2.73 7.89
CA LYS A 45 -6.94 -3.13 7.64
C LYS A 45 -6.84 -4.66 7.54
N GLY A 46 -6.06 -5.13 6.57
CA GLY A 46 -5.80 -6.55 6.36
C GLY A 46 -6.69 -7.14 5.27
N ALA A 47 -6.98 -8.35 5.28
CA ALA A 47 -7.62 -9.23 4.31
C ALA A 47 -8.30 -8.59 3.08
N SER A 48 -8.29 -9.29 1.96
CA SER A 48 -9.00 -8.84 0.77
C SER A 48 -10.50 -8.76 1.03
N VAL A 49 -11.06 -7.58 0.87
CA VAL A 49 -12.50 -7.36 0.90
C VAL A 49 -13.00 -7.33 -0.55
N MET A 50 -14.05 -8.07 -0.82
CA MET A 50 -14.68 -8.12 -2.13
C MET A 50 -15.88 -7.19 -2.14
N TYR A 51 -15.90 -6.24 -3.07
CA TYR A 51 -16.97 -5.25 -3.22
C TYR A 51 -17.76 -5.51 -4.50
N ASP A 52 -19.06 -5.26 -4.47
CA ASP A 52 -19.97 -5.49 -5.62
C ASP A 52 -19.61 -4.64 -6.84
N ASP A 53 -19.00 -3.50 -6.64
CA ASP A 53 -18.55 -2.62 -7.72
C ASP A 53 -17.18 -3.02 -8.30
N HIS A 54 -16.59 -4.11 -7.83
CA HIS A 54 -15.29 -4.62 -8.26
C HIS A 54 -14.14 -3.60 -8.16
N GLN A 55 -14.20 -2.71 -7.17
CA GLN A 55 -13.16 -1.74 -6.87
C GLN A 55 -12.58 -1.99 -5.47
N CYS A 56 -11.29 -1.73 -5.29
CA CYS A 56 -10.61 -1.84 -4.00
C CYS A 56 -10.37 -0.46 -3.39
N SER A 57 -10.24 -0.40 -2.07
CA SER A 57 -10.00 0.87 -1.38
C SER A 57 -8.61 1.45 -1.70
N GLY A 58 -8.56 2.75 -1.96
CA GLY A 58 -7.31 3.49 -2.19
C GLY A 58 -6.50 3.78 -0.91
N TYR A 59 -6.99 3.39 0.26
CA TYR A 59 -6.27 3.58 1.51
C TYR A 59 -5.04 2.68 1.70
N ASP A 60 -4.74 1.77 0.76
CA ASP A 60 -3.62 0.81 0.84
C ASP A 60 -3.65 -0.11 2.07
N VAL A 61 -4.83 -0.47 2.51
CA VAL A 61 -5.07 -1.31 3.68
C VAL A 61 -5.65 -2.68 3.32
N GLU A 62 -5.79 -2.95 2.03
CA GLU A 62 -6.35 -4.19 1.49
C GLU A 62 -5.27 -4.97 0.74
N CYS A 63 -5.23 -6.27 0.96
CA CYS A 63 -4.30 -7.19 0.30
C CYS A 63 -5.00 -8.51 -0.01
N CYS A 64 -4.42 -9.31 -0.88
CA CYS A 64 -4.90 -10.68 -1.11
C CYS A 64 -4.58 -11.58 0.08
N SER A 65 -5.27 -12.72 0.20
CA SER A 65 -5.09 -13.67 1.31
C SER A 65 -3.68 -14.27 1.40
N TRP A 66 -2.92 -14.23 0.31
CA TRP A 66 -1.54 -14.73 0.21
C TRP A 66 -0.50 -13.61 0.34
N SER A 67 -0.90 -12.39 0.62
CA SER A 67 -0.11 -11.18 0.53
C SER A 67 -0.13 -10.41 1.86
N ASN A 68 0.57 -9.31 1.91
CA ASN A 68 0.71 -8.44 3.07
C ASN A 68 0.62 -6.96 2.66
N LEU A 69 0.67 -6.09 3.65
CA LEU A 69 0.62 -4.64 3.45
C LEU A 69 2.04 -4.06 3.34
N PRO A 70 2.22 -2.93 2.63
CA PRO A 70 3.53 -2.31 2.45
C PRO A 70 4.24 -1.93 3.75
N ASP A 71 3.49 -1.52 4.79
CA ASP A 71 4.07 -1.18 6.08
C ASP A 71 4.79 -2.37 6.74
N GLU A 72 4.33 -3.59 6.53
CA GLU A 72 5.00 -4.80 7.03
C GLU A 72 6.35 -5.04 6.32
N ASP A 73 6.40 -4.83 5.01
CA ASP A 73 7.64 -4.97 4.24
C ASP A 73 8.65 -3.89 4.58
N PHE A 74 8.19 -2.65 4.78
CA PHE A 74 9.06 -1.56 5.18
C PHE A 74 9.59 -1.73 6.60
N ALA A 75 8.77 -2.26 7.53
CA ALA A 75 9.22 -2.59 8.88
C ALA A 75 10.35 -3.61 8.84
N LEU A 76 10.24 -4.67 8.03
CA LEU A 76 11.31 -5.66 7.86
C LEU A 76 12.61 -5.03 7.35
N ALA A 77 12.52 -4.09 6.41
CA ALA A 77 13.69 -3.41 5.87
C ALA A 77 14.34 -2.45 6.88
N ASP A 78 13.55 -1.84 7.75
CA ASP A 78 14.03 -0.92 8.79
C ASP A 78 14.57 -1.66 10.03
N ASP A 79 13.98 -2.82 10.38
CA ASP A 79 14.33 -3.58 11.58
C ASP A 79 15.56 -4.49 11.41
N TYR A 80 15.89 -4.87 10.17
CA TYR A 80 16.91 -5.87 9.91
C TYR A 80 17.97 -5.40 8.90
N ASP A 81 19.19 -5.20 9.34
CA ASP A 81 20.34 -4.77 8.51
C ASP A 81 20.72 -5.77 7.40
N TRP A 82 20.30 -7.02 7.53
CA TRP A 82 20.56 -8.06 6.53
C TRP A 82 19.51 -8.09 5.41
N THR A 83 18.47 -7.26 5.45
CA THR A 83 17.56 -7.04 4.33
C THR A 83 18.15 -5.99 3.39
N ILE A 84 18.36 -6.36 2.13
CA ILE A 84 19.02 -5.49 1.13
C ILE A 84 18.07 -4.77 0.20
N GLY A 85 16.77 -4.97 0.39
CA GLY A 85 15.71 -4.29 -0.38
C GLY A 85 14.59 -5.21 -0.82
N GLN A 86 13.73 -4.65 -1.65
CA GLN A 86 12.54 -5.35 -2.12
C GLN A 86 12.11 -4.89 -3.52
N PHE A 87 11.43 -5.77 -4.24
CA PHE A 87 10.70 -5.47 -5.47
C PHE A 87 9.21 -5.62 -5.21
N VAL A 88 8.47 -4.52 -5.33
CA VAL A 88 7.03 -4.53 -5.09
C VAL A 88 6.26 -5.20 -6.23
N TRP A 89 5.23 -5.98 -5.91
CA TRP A 89 4.23 -6.42 -6.86
C TRP A 89 3.01 -5.48 -6.78
N THR A 90 2.82 -4.56 -7.78
CA THR A 90 3.66 -4.37 -8.97
C THR A 90 3.68 -2.88 -9.36
N GLY A 91 4.52 -2.52 -10.33
CA GLY A 91 4.64 -1.13 -10.78
C GLY A 91 3.37 -0.60 -11.43
N PHE A 92 2.72 -1.39 -12.29
CA PHE A 92 1.53 -1.00 -13.04
C PHE A 92 0.41 -2.03 -12.88
N ASP A 93 -0.84 -1.56 -12.94
CA ASP A 93 -1.96 -2.45 -13.21
C ASP A 93 -1.79 -3.09 -14.57
N TYR A 94 -2.30 -4.30 -14.75
CA TYR A 94 -2.17 -5.03 -16.00
C TYR A 94 -3.45 -5.82 -16.33
N LEU A 95 -3.69 -6.02 -17.64
CA LEU A 95 -4.84 -6.76 -18.13
C LEU A 95 -4.63 -8.27 -17.99
N GLY A 96 -5.73 -9.02 -17.95
CA GLY A 96 -5.76 -10.48 -18.03
C GLY A 96 -5.76 -11.22 -16.71
N GLU A 97 -5.51 -10.55 -15.58
CA GLU A 97 -5.57 -11.12 -14.24
C GLU A 97 -6.34 -10.18 -13.31
N PRO A 98 -7.67 -10.28 -13.25
CA PRO A 98 -8.51 -9.34 -12.49
C PRO A 98 -8.46 -9.57 -10.98
N SER A 99 -7.28 -9.63 -10.38
CA SER A 99 -7.10 -9.78 -8.93
C SER A 99 -7.38 -8.48 -8.17
N PRO A 100 -8.02 -8.57 -6.98
CA PRO A 100 -8.35 -9.79 -6.22
C PRO A 100 -9.59 -10.54 -6.73
N TYR A 101 -10.27 -10.00 -7.73
CA TYR A 101 -11.46 -10.58 -8.34
C TYR A 101 -11.09 -11.74 -9.28
N SER A 102 -12.06 -12.59 -9.61
CA SER A 102 -11.85 -13.71 -10.54
C SER A 102 -12.07 -13.29 -12.00
N THR A 103 -11.62 -14.14 -12.94
CA THR A 103 -11.86 -13.95 -14.37
C THR A 103 -13.33 -13.87 -14.76
N ASP A 104 -14.22 -14.43 -13.93
CA ASP A 104 -15.68 -14.40 -14.16
C ASP A 104 -16.33 -13.14 -13.59
N SER A 105 -15.57 -12.25 -12.97
CA SER A 105 -16.06 -11.02 -12.32
C SER A 105 -16.15 -9.85 -13.30
N TRP A 106 -16.74 -10.07 -14.48
CA TRP A 106 -16.99 -8.96 -15.40
C TRP A 106 -17.83 -7.85 -14.74
N PRO A 107 -17.48 -6.58 -14.90
CA PRO A 107 -16.52 -6.01 -15.87
C PRO A 107 -15.06 -5.92 -15.39
N SER A 108 -14.70 -6.49 -14.26
CA SER A 108 -13.31 -6.52 -13.82
C SER A 108 -12.46 -7.35 -14.78
N HIS A 109 -11.45 -6.75 -15.41
CA HIS A 109 -10.59 -7.39 -16.40
C HIS A 109 -9.10 -7.03 -16.24
N SER A 110 -8.80 -6.29 -15.19
CA SER A 110 -7.46 -5.82 -14.84
C SER A 110 -7.11 -6.20 -13.41
N SER A 111 -5.84 -6.51 -13.17
CA SER A 111 -5.31 -6.50 -11.81
C SER A 111 -5.35 -5.08 -11.23
N VAL A 112 -5.42 -4.97 -9.91
CA VAL A 112 -5.36 -3.69 -9.20
C VAL A 112 -4.18 -3.62 -8.23
N PHE A 113 -3.14 -4.40 -8.48
CA PHE A 113 -1.90 -4.43 -7.70
C PHE A 113 -0.97 -3.24 -7.98
N GLY A 114 -1.11 -2.60 -9.12
CA GLY A 114 -0.20 -1.53 -9.55
C GLY A 114 -0.13 -0.36 -8.58
N ILE A 115 1.06 0.23 -8.44
CA ILE A 115 1.23 1.55 -7.82
C ILE A 115 0.85 2.68 -8.77
N ILE A 116 0.78 2.36 -10.06
CA ILE A 116 0.30 3.20 -11.17
C ILE A 116 -0.83 2.44 -11.87
N ASP A 117 -1.91 3.12 -12.25
CA ASP A 117 -3.04 2.51 -12.92
C ASP A 117 -2.80 2.26 -14.43
N LEU A 118 -3.76 1.61 -15.11
CA LEU A 118 -3.70 1.35 -16.56
C LEU A 118 -3.59 2.61 -17.42
N ALA A 119 -4.05 3.76 -16.92
CA ALA A 119 -3.95 5.03 -17.61
C ALA A 119 -2.61 5.75 -17.35
N SER A 120 -1.65 5.08 -16.71
CA SER A 120 -0.36 5.64 -16.30
C SER A 120 -0.47 6.77 -15.27
N LEU A 121 -1.55 6.77 -14.48
CA LEU A 121 -1.73 7.74 -13.40
C LEU A 121 -1.36 7.13 -12.06
N PRO A 122 -0.61 7.85 -11.21
CA PRO A 122 -0.21 7.35 -9.90
C PRO A 122 -1.42 7.17 -8.98
N LYS A 123 -1.47 6.03 -8.28
CA LYS A 123 -2.38 5.80 -7.17
C LYS A 123 -1.83 6.41 -5.88
N ASP A 124 -2.61 6.42 -4.79
CA ASP A 124 -2.14 6.96 -3.51
C ASP A 124 -0.86 6.26 -3.03
N ARG A 125 -0.76 4.94 -3.20
CA ARG A 125 0.42 4.17 -2.81
C ARG A 125 1.70 4.56 -3.57
N PHE A 126 1.62 5.14 -4.76
CA PHE A 126 2.79 5.70 -5.43
C PHE A 126 3.51 6.71 -4.52
N TYR A 127 2.74 7.54 -3.83
CA TYR A 127 3.28 8.54 -2.92
C TYR A 127 3.79 7.96 -1.62
N LEU A 128 3.25 6.81 -1.15
CA LEU A 128 3.83 6.05 -0.06
C LEU A 128 5.24 5.60 -0.42
N TYR A 129 5.41 4.85 -1.51
CA TYR A 129 6.72 4.38 -1.98
C TYR A 129 7.67 5.53 -2.26
N ARG A 130 7.20 6.59 -2.95
CA ARG A 130 8.00 7.78 -3.19
C ARG A 130 8.48 8.43 -1.90
N SER A 131 7.65 8.49 -0.86
CA SER A 131 8.02 9.12 0.41
C SER A 131 9.12 8.37 1.16
N LEU A 132 9.24 7.07 0.92
CA LEU A 132 10.21 6.19 1.57
C LEU A 132 11.48 5.98 0.74
N TRP A 133 11.33 5.79 -0.58
CA TRP A 133 12.45 5.45 -1.46
C TRP A 133 13.14 6.66 -2.09
N ASN A 134 12.39 7.71 -2.45
CA ASN A 134 13.00 8.86 -3.11
C ASN A 134 13.63 9.83 -2.09
N LYS A 135 14.94 9.78 -1.98
CA LYS A 135 15.71 10.67 -1.10
C LYS A 135 16.05 12.03 -1.73
N GLN A 136 15.77 12.21 -3.03
CA GLN A 136 16.11 13.45 -3.76
C GLN A 136 14.95 14.45 -3.81
N ALA A 137 13.71 14.00 -3.58
CA ALA A 137 12.54 14.84 -3.63
C ALA A 137 11.65 14.66 -2.39
N ASN A 138 11.20 15.78 -1.85
CA ASN A 138 10.24 15.78 -0.77
C ASN A 138 8.86 15.29 -1.27
N THR A 139 8.19 14.54 -0.42
CA THR A 139 6.83 14.06 -0.67
C THR A 139 5.93 14.48 0.47
N LEU A 140 4.77 15.02 0.11
CA LEU A 140 3.65 15.25 1.01
C LEU A 140 2.38 14.96 0.20
N HIS A 141 1.67 13.90 0.54
CA HIS A 141 0.46 13.48 -0.12
C HIS A 141 -0.62 13.18 0.91
N VAL A 142 -1.82 13.68 0.64
CA VAL A 142 -2.98 13.56 1.55
C VAL A 142 -4.05 12.75 0.83
N LEU A 143 -4.60 11.75 1.52
CA LEU A 143 -5.72 10.97 1.04
C LEU A 143 -6.77 10.85 2.16
N PRO A 144 -8.03 10.64 1.84
CA PRO A 144 -8.67 10.58 0.53
C PRO A 144 -8.90 11.98 -0.07
N HIS A 145 -9.60 12.03 -1.21
CA HIS A 145 -10.16 13.30 -1.70
C HIS A 145 -11.20 13.86 -0.71
N TRP A 146 -11.61 15.12 -0.88
CA TRP A 146 -12.34 15.85 0.16
C TRP A 146 -13.86 15.94 -0.04
N THR A 147 -14.40 15.42 -1.14
CA THR A 147 -15.82 15.52 -1.48
C THR A 147 -16.54 14.20 -1.25
N TRP A 148 -17.45 14.20 -0.27
CA TRP A 148 -18.18 13.00 0.18
C TRP A 148 -19.67 13.27 0.31
N PRO A 149 -20.42 13.46 -0.82
CA PRO A 149 -21.86 13.65 -0.75
C PRO A 149 -22.52 12.40 -0.12
N GLY A 150 -23.47 12.63 0.79
CA GLY A 150 -24.19 11.58 1.48
C GLY A 150 -23.47 10.98 2.69
N ARG A 151 -22.33 11.58 3.12
CA ARG A 151 -21.61 11.18 4.33
C ARG A 151 -21.52 12.31 5.37
N GLU A 152 -22.47 13.21 5.34
CA GLU A 152 -22.53 14.34 6.28
C GLU A 152 -22.67 13.83 7.72
N GLY A 153 -21.77 14.27 8.60
CA GLY A 153 -21.71 13.83 9.99
C GLY A 153 -20.93 12.53 10.25
N GLU A 154 -20.44 11.88 9.22
CA GLU A 154 -19.59 10.70 9.35
C GLU A 154 -18.10 11.07 9.43
N ASN A 155 -17.33 10.22 10.12
CA ASN A 155 -15.88 10.38 10.16
C ASN A 155 -15.24 9.86 8.87
N THR A 156 -14.35 10.67 8.29
CA THR A 156 -13.51 10.27 7.16
C THR A 156 -12.05 10.23 7.63
N PRO A 157 -11.42 9.05 7.73
CA PRO A 157 -10.01 8.94 8.06
C PRO A 157 -9.15 9.67 7.04
N VAL A 158 -8.19 10.46 7.50
CA VAL A 158 -7.22 11.17 6.66
C VAL A 158 -5.85 10.56 6.86
N PHE A 159 -5.26 10.04 5.77
CA PHE A 159 -3.90 9.52 5.78
C PHE A 159 -2.97 10.52 5.12
N VAL A 160 -1.72 10.53 5.56
CA VAL A 160 -0.69 11.40 5.01
C VAL A 160 0.58 10.57 4.73
N TYR A 161 0.98 10.49 3.47
CA TYR A 161 2.25 9.89 3.07
C TYR A 161 3.29 11.00 2.90
N THR A 162 4.35 10.94 3.69
CA THR A 162 5.32 12.03 3.71
C THR A 162 6.75 11.57 3.99
N SER A 163 7.72 12.24 3.34
CA SER A 163 9.14 12.13 3.67
C SER A 163 9.57 13.03 4.85
N TYR A 164 8.67 13.91 5.33
CA TYR A 164 8.93 14.75 6.48
C TYR A 164 8.68 14.01 7.81
N PRO A 165 9.32 14.44 8.91
CA PRO A 165 9.16 13.78 10.21
C PRO A 165 7.80 14.03 10.88
N SER A 166 7.03 14.98 10.38
CA SER A 166 5.69 15.30 10.90
C SER A 166 4.85 16.04 9.88
N ALA A 167 3.52 15.95 10.05
CA ALA A 167 2.53 16.71 9.29
C ALA A 167 1.53 17.36 10.24
N GLU A 168 0.96 18.49 9.84
CA GLU A 168 -0.10 19.18 10.56
C GLU A 168 -1.28 19.42 9.63
N LEU A 169 -2.48 19.06 10.09
CA LEU A 169 -3.70 19.22 9.30
C LEU A 169 -4.38 20.55 9.63
N PHE A 170 -4.64 21.33 8.59
CA PHE A 170 -5.46 22.54 8.67
C PHE A 170 -6.72 22.37 7.81
N VAL A 171 -7.87 22.70 8.37
CA VAL A 171 -9.15 22.79 7.64
C VAL A 171 -9.70 24.20 7.81
N ASN A 172 -9.89 24.90 6.71
CA ASN A 172 -10.35 26.30 6.72
C ASN A 172 -9.50 27.22 7.62
N GLY A 173 -8.17 27.03 7.64
CA GLY A 173 -7.24 27.80 8.47
C GLY A 173 -7.17 27.42 9.94
N LYS A 174 -7.99 26.49 10.41
CA LYS A 174 -7.94 25.98 11.78
C LYS A 174 -7.09 24.71 11.83
N SER A 175 -6.10 24.68 12.73
CA SER A 175 -5.29 23.48 12.99
C SER A 175 -6.13 22.41 13.71
N TYR A 176 -5.98 21.16 13.25
CA TYR A 176 -6.50 19.95 13.88
C TYR A 176 -5.38 19.10 14.50
N GLY A 177 -4.21 19.68 14.62
CA GLY A 177 -3.08 19.10 15.33
C GLY A 177 -1.98 18.61 14.40
N LYS A 178 -0.82 18.40 15.02
CA LYS A 178 0.39 17.93 14.40
C LYS A 178 0.65 16.48 14.81
N GLN A 179 0.90 15.63 13.84
CA GLN A 179 1.26 14.23 14.06
C GLN A 179 2.71 14.01 13.63
N ARG A 180 3.44 13.22 14.39
CA ARG A 180 4.75 12.71 13.98
C ARG A 180 4.56 11.47 13.11
N LYS A 181 5.46 11.30 12.15
CA LYS A 181 5.56 10.05 11.40
C LYS A 181 5.80 8.92 12.39
N LEU A 182 5.03 7.85 12.27
CA LEU A 182 5.29 6.62 13.00
C LEU A 182 6.57 6.01 12.41
N THR A 183 7.50 5.70 13.27
CA THR A 183 8.60 4.79 12.94
C THR A 183 8.09 3.37 13.17
N ALA A 184 8.44 2.46 12.29
CA ALA A 184 8.20 1.05 12.51
C ALA A 184 8.91 0.59 13.80
#